data_dbf95018da1dbbbe167d1549ee0d3763
#
_entry.id   dbf95018da1dbbbe167d1549ee0d3763
#
_cell.length_a   1.000
_cell.length_b   1.000
_cell.length_c   1.000
_cell.angle_alpha   90.00
_cell.angle_beta   90.00
_cell.angle_gamma   90.00
#
_symmetry.space_group_name_H-M   'P 1'
#
loop_
_entity.id
_entity.type
_entity.pdbx_description
1 polymer ?
#
loop_
_entity_poly.entity_id
_entity_poly.type
_entity_poly.pdbx_seq_one_letter_code
_entity_poly.pdbx_strand_id
1 'polypeptide(L)'
;MQECYADHATFSDPVFQNLNASQVRAMWEMFLVKNESLTMKYSGVEYNGETVTANWTADYVLSTTGNSVTNSIRSEFRIEEGKIVQHTDRFDFYRWSRQALGFKGILFGWTPFVKNAVRRSAMASLQNYIRNRA
;
A
#
# COMPACT_ATOMS: atom_id res chain seq x y z
N MET A 1 0.66 -12.82 6.52
CA MET A 1 0.98 -11.42 6.78
C MET A 1 0.03 -10.73 7.76
N GLN A 2 -1.26 -10.98 7.67
CA GLN A 2 -2.26 -10.40 8.60
C GLN A 2 -1.97 -10.71 10.07
N GLU A 3 -1.49 -11.91 10.35
CA GLU A 3 -1.18 -12.37 11.71
C GLU A 3 0.05 -11.69 12.32
N CYS A 4 0.88 -11.05 11.49
CA CYS A 4 2.10 -10.39 11.95
C CYS A 4 1.83 -9.06 12.64
N TYR A 5 0.65 -8.47 12.44
CA TYR A 5 0.32 -7.16 13.02
C TYR A 5 -0.22 -7.31 14.44
N ALA A 6 0.30 -6.46 15.33
CA ALA A 6 -0.29 -6.30 16.65
C ALA A 6 -1.68 -5.67 16.55
N ASP A 7 -2.52 -5.86 17.55
CA ASP A 7 -3.88 -5.30 17.53
C ASP A 7 -3.91 -3.77 17.54
N HIS A 8 -2.86 -3.14 18.05
CA HIS A 8 -2.72 -1.67 18.08
C HIS A 8 -1.82 -1.14 16.96
N ALA A 9 -1.53 -1.95 15.94
CA ALA A 9 -0.66 -1.56 14.84
C ALA A 9 -1.25 -0.43 14.01
N THR A 10 -0.36 0.37 13.42
CA THR A 10 -0.73 1.41 12.46
C THR A 10 0.01 1.21 11.14
N PHE A 11 -0.61 1.61 10.04
CA PHE A 11 -0.04 1.53 8.71
C PHE A 11 -0.22 2.85 7.99
N SER A 12 0.80 3.27 7.25
CA SER A 12 0.71 4.44 6.37
C SER A 12 1.52 4.22 5.10
N ASP A 13 0.99 4.68 3.99
CA ASP A 13 1.72 4.83 2.74
C ASP A 13 1.29 6.15 2.06
N PRO A 14 1.76 6.47 0.84
CA PRO A 14 1.35 7.71 0.19
C PRO A 14 -0.16 7.82 -0.10
N VAL A 15 -0.87 6.70 -0.15
CA VAL A 15 -2.32 6.65 -0.44
C VAL A 15 -3.14 6.50 0.84
N PHE A 16 -2.85 5.46 1.63
CA PHE A 16 -3.56 5.19 2.89
C PHE A 16 -2.80 5.78 4.06
N GLN A 17 -3.50 6.50 4.93
CA GLN A 17 -2.86 7.17 6.07
C GLN A 17 -3.48 6.70 7.38
N ASN A 18 -2.62 6.30 8.32
CA ASN A 18 -2.99 5.94 9.69
C ASN A 18 -4.10 4.88 9.79
N LEU A 19 -3.99 3.82 8.98
CA LEU A 19 -4.89 2.69 9.11
C LEU A 19 -4.62 1.95 10.42
N ASN A 20 -5.68 1.51 11.09
CA ASN A 20 -5.55 0.64 12.26
C ASN A 20 -5.31 -0.82 11.81
N ALA A 21 -5.08 -1.72 12.77
CA ALA A 21 -4.76 -3.11 12.47
C ALA A 21 -5.86 -3.80 11.65
N SER A 22 -7.11 -3.58 11.99
CA SER A 22 -8.25 -4.15 11.24
C SER A 22 -8.29 -3.65 9.81
N GLN A 23 -8.08 -2.35 9.63
CA GLN A 23 -8.09 -1.72 8.30
C GLN A 23 -6.92 -2.19 7.42
N VAL A 24 -5.71 -2.30 7.99
CA VAL A 24 -4.55 -2.73 7.19
C VAL A 24 -4.67 -4.20 6.78
N ARG A 25 -5.21 -5.04 7.66
CA ARG A 25 -5.48 -6.44 7.31
C ARG A 25 -6.48 -6.54 6.16
N ALA A 26 -7.55 -5.75 6.22
CA ALA A 26 -8.55 -5.69 5.15
C ALA A 26 -7.98 -5.12 3.85
N MET A 27 -7.10 -4.13 3.95
CA MET A 27 -6.42 -3.54 2.78
C MET A 27 -5.60 -4.58 2.03
N TRP A 28 -4.78 -5.36 2.73
CA TRP A 28 -3.99 -6.41 2.09
C TRP A 28 -4.87 -7.49 1.48
N GLU A 29 -5.92 -7.89 2.17
CA GLU A 29 -6.88 -8.86 1.65
C GLU A 29 -7.55 -8.35 0.37
N MET A 30 -8.04 -7.13 0.38
CA MET A 30 -8.64 -6.49 -0.79
C MET A 30 -7.66 -6.41 -1.96
N PHE A 31 -6.42 -5.99 -1.69
CA PHE A 31 -5.39 -5.85 -2.70
C PHE A 31 -5.06 -7.18 -3.38
N LEU A 32 -4.93 -8.24 -2.59
CA LEU A 32 -4.64 -9.58 -3.13
C LEU A 32 -5.81 -10.15 -3.92
N VAL A 33 -7.04 -9.92 -3.46
CA VAL A 33 -8.24 -10.41 -4.15
C VAL A 33 -8.43 -9.70 -5.50
N LYS A 34 -8.20 -8.38 -5.54
CA LYS A 34 -8.42 -7.58 -6.76
C LYS A 34 -7.27 -7.69 -7.78
N ASN A 35 -6.10 -8.14 -7.35
CA ASN A 35 -4.90 -8.16 -8.21
C ASN A 35 -4.33 -9.57 -8.31
N GLU A 36 -5.04 -10.45 -9.01
CA GLU A 36 -4.64 -11.86 -9.20
C GLU A 36 -3.30 -12.02 -9.91
N SER A 37 -2.92 -11.04 -10.73
CA SER A 37 -1.66 -11.08 -11.49
C SER A 37 -0.49 -10.46 -10.70
N LEU A 38 -0.68 -10.15 -9.43
CA LEU A 38 0.34 -9.53 -8.60
C LEU A 38 1.58 -10.42 -8.47
N THR A 39 2.74 -9.84 -8.77
CA THR A 39 4.05 -10.44 -8.53
C THR A 39 4.85 -9.54 -7.62
N MET A 40 5.47 -10.12 -6.59
CA MET A 40 6.28 -9.39 -5.62
C MET A 40 7.71 -9.93 -5.61
N LYS A 41 8.70 -9.03 -5.59
CA LYS A 41 10.12 -9.37 -5.50
C LYS A 41 10.77 -8.56 -4.39
N TYR A 42 11.45 -9.22 -3.49
CA TYR A 42 12.19 -8.58 -2.40
C TYR A 42 13.65 -8.40 -2.78
N SER A 43 14.23 -7.26 -2.39
CA SER A 43 15.63 -6.95 -2.64
C SER A 43 16.21 -6.20 -1.45
N GLY A 44 16.80 -6.88 -0.52
CA GLY A 44 17.43 -6.27 0.64
C GLY A 44 16.48 -6.07 1.81
N VAL A 45 16.78 -6.84 2.86
CA VAL A 45 16.11 -6.73 4.16
C VAL A 45 17.19 -6.43 5.18
N GLU A 46 17.02 -5.35 5.94
CA GLU A 46 17.95 -4.95 6.97
C GLU A 46 17.26 -4.88 8.34
N TYR A 47 17.91 -5.43 9.33
CA TYR A 47 17.43 -5.39 10.70
C TYR A 47 18.33 -4.48 11.52
N ASN A 48 17.72 -3.55 12.25
CA ASN A 48 18.42 -2.61 13.11
C ASN A 48 17.69 -2.50 14.46
N GLY A 49 17.92 -3.48 15.33
CA GLY A 49 17.28 -3.51 16.64
C GLY A 49 15.77 -3.71 16.55
N GLU A 50 15.00 -2.65 16.81
CA GLU A 50 13.54 -2.70 16.80
C GLU A 50 12.93 -2.45 15.41
N THR A 51 13.76 -2.02 14.45
CA THR A 51 13.31 -1.62 13.12
C THR A 51 13.81 -2.57 12.07
N VAL A 52 12.93 -2.99 11.19
CA VAL A 52 13.24 -3.77 9.99
C VAL A 52 12.88 -2.93 8.77
N THR A 53 13.79 -2.85 7.81
CA THR A 53 13.52 -2.20 6.52
C THR A 53 13.63 -3.24 5.42
N ALA A 54 12.78 -3.11 4.42
CA ALA A 54 12.78 -4.00 3.25
C ALA A 54 12.52 -3.19 1.99
N ASN A 55 13.24 -3.53 0.93
CA ASN A 55 12.96 -3.00 -0.40
C ASN A 55 12.30 -4.11 -1.21
N TRP A 56 11.24 -3.77 -1.94
CA TRP A 56 10.53 -4.73 -2.76
C TRP A 56 9.86 -4.05 -3.93
N THR A 57 9.51 -4.83 -4.92
CA THR A 57 8.85 -4.36 -6.13
C THR A 57 7.55 -5.14 -6.31
N ALA A 58 6.48 -4.43 -6.58
CA ALA A 58 5.18 -5.02 -6.90
C ALA A 58 4.86 -4.74 -8.36
N ASP A 59 4.55 -5.80 -9.10
CA ASP A 59 4.08 -5.72 -10.48
C ASP A 59 2.63 -6.19 -10.52
N TYR A 60 1.73 -5.36 -11.00
CA TYR A 60 0.31 -5.69 -11.06
C TYR A 60 -0.41 -4.86 -12.12
N VAL A 61 -1.65 -5.25 -12.43
CA VAL A 61 -2.54 -4.48 -13.28
C VAL A 61 -3.60 -3.84 -12.39
N LEU A 62 -3.70 -2.52 -12.45
CA LEU A 62 -4.70 -1.79 -11.66
C LEU A 62 -6.10 -2.07 -12.21
N SER A 63 -6.99 -2.62 -11.37
CA SER A 63 -8.30 -3.09 -11.81
C SER A 63 -9.21 -1.98 -12.35
N THR A 64 -9.06 -0.75 -11.84
CA THR A 64 -9.90 0.38 -12.24
C THR A 64 -9.54 0.95 -13.61
N THR A 65 -8.27 0.90 -14.01
CA THR A 65 -7.81 1.46 -15.29
C THR A 65 -7.33 0.44 -16.29
N GLY A 66 -7.00 -0.77 -15.85
CA GLY A 66 -6.40 -1.81 -16.70
C GLY A 66 -4.94 -1.56 -17.01
N ASN A 67 -4.31 -0.56 -16.40
CA ASN A 67 -2.93 -0.21 -16.66
C ASN A 67 -1.97 -1.04 -15.81
N SER A 68 -0.83 -1.43 -16.40
CA SER A 68 0.23 -2.15 -15.70
C SER A 68 1.03 -1.20 -14.84
N VAL A 69 1.30 -1.62 -13.61
CA VAL A 69 2.08 -0.84 -12.63
C VAL A 69 3.24 -1.68 -12.13
N THR A 70 4.44 -1.08 -12.14
CA THR A 70 5.62 -1.60 -11.45
C THR A 70 5.97 -0.58 -10.37
N ASN A 71 5.77 -0.95 -9.11
CA ASN A 71 5.96 -0.04 -7.99
C ASN A 71 7.12 -0.52 -7.11
N SER A 72 8.11 0.36 -6.94
CA SER A 72 9.25 0.11 -6.04
C SER A 72 8.95 0.69 -4.68
N ILE A 73 8.93 -0.14 -3.67
CA ILE A 73 8.47 0.22 -2.33
C ILE A 73 9.59 -0.01 -1.33
N ARG A 74 9.76 0.94 -0.41
CA ARG A 74 10.60 0.79 0.76
C ARG A 74 9.69 0.70 1.98
N SER A 75 9.71 -0.44 2.63
CA SER A 75 8.93 -0.68 3.85
C SER A 75 9.77 -0.53 5.09
N GLU A 76 9.21 0.09 6.11
CA GLU A 76 9.81 0.20 7.43
C GLU A 76 8.82 -0.37 8.44
N PHE A 77 9.30 -1.35 9.21
CA PHE A 77 8.49 -2.03 10.23
C PHE A 77 9.12 -1.80 11.60
N ARG A 78 8.32 -1.36 12.54
CA ARG A 78 8.69 -1.37 13.94
C ARG A 78 8.05 -2.58 14.61
N ILE A 79 8.88 -3.37 15.29
CA ILE A 79 8.46 -4.65 15.85
C ILE A 79 8.63 -4.62 17.37
N GLU A 80 7.59 -5.02 18.08
CA GLU A 80 7.60 -5.20 19.53
C GLU A 80 6.97 -6.56 19.85
N GLU A 81 7.64 -7.33 20.70
CA GLU A 81 7.17 -8.65 21.14
C GLU A 81 6.79 -9.59 19.98
N GLY A 82 7.60 -9.54 18.90
CA GLY A 82 7.40 -10.38 17.74
C GLY A 82 6.26 -9.98 16.81
N LYS A 83 5.63 -8.81 17.05
CA LYS A 83 4.54 -8.30 16.23
C LYS A 83 4.88 -6.94 15.66
N ILE A 84 4.34 -6.65 14.48
CA ILE A 84 4.46 -5.32 13.85
C ILE A 84 3.53 -4.36 14.57
N VAL A 85 4.09 -3.28 15.11
CA VAL A 85 3.32 -2.20 15.76
C VAL A 85 3.20 -0.97 14.88
N GLN A 86 4.11 -0.79 13.93
CA GLN A 86 4.05 0.30 12.96
C GLN A 86 4.63 -0.18 11.63
N HIS A 87 3.93 0.09 10.54
CA HIS A 87 4.36 -0.24 9.19
C HIS A 87 4.18 0.99 8.32
N THR A 88 5.26 1.46 7.72
CA THR A 88 5.25 2.60 6.81
C THR A 88 5.85 2.17 5.48
N ASP A 89 5.10 2.33 4.41
CA ASP A 89 5.57 2.11 3.05
C ASP A 89 5.81 3.44 2.37
N ARG A 90 6.92 3.52 1.64
CA ARG A 90 7.30 4.70 0.87
C ARG A 90 7.51 4.31 -0.57
N PHE A 91 6.89 5.04 -1.49
CA PHE A 91 7.13 4.91 -2.91
C PHE A 91 6.89 6.26 -3.58
N ASP A 92 7.39 6.41 -4.81
CA ASP A 92 7.20 7.62 -5.60
C ASP A 92 5.77 7.64 -6.15
N PHE A 93 4.91 8.45 -5.53
CA PHE A 93 3.50 8.55 -5.91
C PHE A 93 3.35 9.08 -7.34
N TYR A 94 4.17 10.04 -7.76
CA TYR A 94 4.09 10.56 -9.11
C TYR A 94 4.40 9.48 -10.15
N ARG A 95 5.45 8.70 -9.92
CA ARG A 95 5.81 7.57 -10.80
C ARG A 95 4.69 6.54 -10.85
N TRP A 96 4.10 6.24 -9.69
CA TRP A 96 2.95 5.35 -9.61
C TRP A 96 1.78 5.89 -10.42
N SER A 97 1.45 7.19 -10.25
CA SER A 97 0.31 7.80 -10.91
C SER A 97 0.47 7.88 -12.43
N ARG A 98 1.70 8.08 -12.93
CA ARG A 98 1.96 8.05 -14.37
C ARG A 98 1.62 6.69 -14.97
N GLN A 99 1.96 5.62 -14.29
CA GLN A 99 1.67 4.26 -14.74
C GLN A 99 0.19 3.92 -14.57
N ALA A 100 -0.36 4.19 -13.40
CA ALA A 100 -1.70 3.79 -13.03
C ALA A 100 -2.79 4.58 -13.75
N LEU A 101 -2.60 5.90 -13.89
CA LEU A 101 -3.59 6.82 -14.45
C LEU A 101 -3.26 7.26 -15.87
N GLY A 102 -2.10 6.86 -16.41
CA GLY A 102 -1.69 7.19 -17.76
C GLY A 102 -1.51 8.70 -17.97
N PHE A 103 -2.10 9.23 -19.05
CA PHE A 103 -1.92 10.62 -19.45
C PHE A 103 -2.28 11.62 -18.34
N LYS A 104 -3.36 11.37 -17.61
CA LYS A 104 -3.77 12.23 -16.48
C LYS A 104 -2.71 12.24 -15.37
N GLY A 105 -2.08 11.09 -15.14
CA GLY A 105 -1.00 10.98 -14.17
C GLY A 105 0.23 11.77 -14.58
N ILE A 106 0.56 11.76 -15.86
CA ILE A 106 1.71 12.53 -16.38
C ILE A 106 1.48 14.04 -16.19
N LEU A 107 0.29 14.53 -16.50
CA LEU A 107 -0.02 15.97 -16.45
C LEU A 107 -0.29 16.45 -15.02
N PHE A 108 -1.00 15.70 -14.22
CA PHE A 108 -1.56 16.18 -12.95
C PHE A 108 -1.17 15.37 -11.72
N GLY A 109 -0.46 14.24 -11.89
CA GLY A 109 -0.14 13.35 -10.78
C GLY A 109 0.72 13.98 -9.68
N TRP A 110 1.47 15.06 -10.00
CA TRP A 110 2.27 15.79 -9.03
C TRP A 110 1.42 16.74 -8.16
N THR A 111 0.17 16.97 -8.54
CA THR A 111 -0.69 17.93 -7.85
C THR A 111 -1.31 17.33 -6.59
N PRO A 112 -1.49 18.12 -5.51
CA PRO A 112 -2.22 17.65 -4.33
C PRO A 112 -3.66 17.25 -4.64
N PHE A 113 -4.27 17.87 -5.65
CA PHE A 113 -5.63 17.56 -6.08
C PHE A 113 -5.77 16.08 -6.49
N VAL A 114 -4.89 15.58 -7.35
CA VAL A 114 -4.93 14.18 -7.80
C VAL A 114 -4.58 13.24 -6.65
N LYS A 115 -3.56 13.57 -5.87
CA LYS A 115 -3.16 12.76 -4.72
C LYS A 115 -4.30 12.59 -3.71
N ASN A 116 -5.00 13.68 -3.41
CA ASN A 116 -6.15 13.65 -2.50
C ASN A 116 -7.33 12.90 -3.10
N ALA A 117 -7.55 13.01 -4.41
CA ALA A 117 -8.62 12.26 -5.09
C ALA A 117 -8.35 10.75 -5.04
N VAL A 118 -7.10 10.33 -5.26
CA VAL A 118 -6.71 8.91 -5.16
C VAL A 118 -6.89 8.42 -3.72
N ARG A 119 -6.47 9.21 -2.73
CA ARG A 119 -6.64 8.87 -1.31
C ARG A 119 -8.12 8.65 -0.95
N ARG A 120 -8.99 9.56 -1.38
CA ARG A 120 -10.44 9.44 -1.11
C ARG A 120 -11.02 8.19 -1.79
N SER A 121 -10.66 7.95 -3.04
CA SER A 121 -11.14 6.80 -3.80
C SER A 121 -10.68 5.49 -3.16
N ALA A 122 -9.42 5.42 -2.76
CA ALA A 122 -8.86 4.23 -2.11
C ALA A 122 -9.52 3.95 -0.76
N MET A 123 -9.73 4.99 0.06
CA MET A 123 -10.42 4.82 1.35
C MET A 123 -11.88 4.41 1.17
N ALA A 124 -12.57 4.98 0.19
CA ALA A 124 -13.95 4.58 -0.11
C ALA A 124 -14.02 3.10 -0.53
N SER A 125 -13.08 2.66 -1.36
CA SER A 125 -12.99 1.26 -1.77
C SER A 125 -12.72 0.33 -0.60
N LEU A 126 -11.83 0.74 0.30
CA LEU A 126 -11.50 -0.05 1.49
C LEU A 126 -12.69 -0.16 2.44
N GLN A 127 -13.35 0.95 2.72
CA GLN A 127 -14.53 0.97 3.60
C GLN A 127 -15.65 0.12 3.03
N ASN A 128 -15.85 0.20 1.72
CA ASN A 128 -16.86 -0.60 1.02
C ASN A 128 -16.54 -2.09 1.09
N TYR A 129 -15.28 -2.44 0.89
CA TYR A 129 -14.81 -3.83 1.02
C TYR A 129 -15.05 -4.39 2.43
N ILE A 130 -14.70 -3.63 3.45
CA ILE A 130 -14.91 -4.03 4.85
C ILE A 130 -16.40 -4.25 5.14
N ARG A 131 -17.26 -3.34 4.66
CA ARG A 131 -18.71 -3.42 4.86
C ARG A 131 -19.29 -4.65 4.20
N ASN A 132 -18.89 -4.94 2.97
CA ASN A 132 -19.45 -6.05 2.20
C ASN A 132 -18.91 -7.42 2.64
N ARG A 133 -17.78 -7.42 3.32
CA ARG A 133 -17.14 -8.63 3.82
C ARG A 133 -17.85 -9.18 5.08
N ALA A 134 -18.43 -8.28 5.86
CA ALA A 134 -19.02 -8.61 7.15
C ALA A 134 -20.29 -9.49 7.01
#